data_e88c982af94df174dc701f36efcf9242
#
_entry.id   e88c982af94df174dc701f36efcf9242
#
_cell.length_a   1.000
_cell.length_b   1.000
_cell.length_c   1.000
_cell.angle_alpha   90.00
_cell.angle_beta   90.00
_cell.angle_gamma   90.00
#
_symmetry.space_group_name_H-M   'P 1'
#
loop_
_entity.id
_entity.type
_entity.pdbx_description
1 polymer ?
#
loop_
_entity_poly.entity_id
_entity_poly.type
_entity_poly.pdbx_seq_one_letter_code
_entity_poly.pdbx_strand_id
1 'polypeptide(L)'
;MDWKKGLKLAGLGLMMTAACAGLTGCGGKSEGAGSGKTAKVGFINGVSGGVASYGLAEKEGFDMAVEEINREGKIHMDVEMVDTKGNVQQAVSAAQKLIAAKKVIVVGPLISGEYKAVGPLFQQAKIPLLGVATTAEGLMDIGDYMFRNCVPESKNIPQTVEKTHKLLGYKRVAVLYSNNNEHQVSAYKTFKKALEDEGVEIVATETFADKDTDFSAQLTKIHNANPDAVVVAGYYQEGGLILKKMRDLGMNQPVLGDNGFMSPELVKIAGPAADNVYVSSMWSPDRDSEATRKFVKDFRERYNHDPDNFAACAYVSAKLAAKAMENAGTTTDSKKVRDALAHIKNFESAAGPMTFNNSGDPEVDLVLLKVEDGKYKAVKV
;
A
#
# COMPACT_ATOMS: atom_id res chain seq x y z
N MET A 1 -14.99 62.10 -29.54
CA MET A 1 -14.01 62.35 -30.58
C MET A 1 -13.68 60.98 -31.17
N ASP A 2 -14.52 60.50 -32.08
CA ASP A 2 -14.53 60.60 -33.56
C ASP A 2 -13.16 60.44 -34.18
N TRP A 3 -12.99 59.42 -34.99
CA TRP A 3 -13.20 59.26 -36.45
C TRP A 3 -12.78 57.87 -36.89
N LYS A 4 -13.61 57.02 -37.39
CA LYS A 4 -14.34 56.76 -38.65
C LYS A 4 -13.50 56.85 -39.94
N LYS A 5 -13.74 55.78 -40.75
CA LYS A 5 -13.65 55.63 -42.22
C LYS A 5 -12.32 55.10 -42.76
N GLY A 6 -12.31 54.21 -43.69
CA GLY A 6 -13.27 53.57 -44.60
C GLY A 6 -12.52 52.89 -45.74
N LEU A 7 -13.03 51.87 -46.17
CA LEU A 7 -13.64 51.59 -47.50
C LEU A 7 -12.75 51.21 -48.70
N LYS A 8 -13.05 50.08 -49.23
CA LYS A 8 -13.43 49.63 -50.59
C LYS A 8 -12.33 48.93 -51.42
N LEU A 9 -12.68 47.81 -51.83
CA LEU A 9 -13.32 47.17 -52.99
C LEU A 9 -12.40 46.74 -54.15
N ALA A 10 -12.63 45.52 -54.55
CA ALA A 10 -12.85 44.88 -55.85
C ALA A 10 -11.58 44.41 -56.52
N GLY A 11 -11.56 43.30 -57.20
CA GLY A 11 -12.53 42.40 -57.73
C GLY A 11 -11.90 41.37 -58.64
N LEU A 12 -12.68 40.35 -58.96
CA LEU A 12 -12.76 39.52 -60.19
C LEU A 12 -11.45 38.92 -60.73
N GLY A 13 -11.33 37.61 -60.73
CA GLY A 13 -11.87 36.67 -61.67
C GLY A 13 -10.80 35.94 -62.42
N LEU A 14 -10.76 34.69 -62.46
CA LEU A 14 -10.96 33.79 -63.60
C LEU A 14 -10.63 32.32 -63.26
N MET A 15 -11.53 31.46 -63.63
CA MET A 15 -11.35 30.01 -63.72
C MET A 15 -10.25 29.64 -64.66
N MET A 16 -9.46 28.57 -64.35
CA MET A 16 -9.08 27.57 -65.35
C MET A 16 -8.82 26.24 -64.70
N THR A 17 -9.61 25.28 -65.08
CA THR A 17 -9.50 23.84 -64.90
C THR A 17 -8.29 23.27 -65.61
N ALA A 18 -7.54 22.43 -64.88
CA ALA A 18 -6.78 21.34 -65.61
C ALA A 18 -6.61 20.18 -64.59
N ALA A 19 -7.15 19.05 -64.94
CA ALA A 19 -6.91 17.75 -64.35
C ALA A 19 -5.51 17.27 -64.73
N CYS A 20 -4.87 16.53 -63.78
CA CYS A 20 -4.32 15.19 -64.08
C CYS A 20 -3.46 14.68 -62.92
N ALA A 21 -3.79 13.47 -62.57
CA ALA A 21 -2.91 12.35 -62.20
C ALA A 21 -2.06 12.40 -60.94
N GLY A 22 -2.53 11.71 -59.97
CA GLY A 22 -1.94 10.56 -59.28
C GLY A 22 -0.48 10.63 -58.84
N LEU A 23 -0.30 10.79 -57.51
CA LEU A 23 0.80 10.10 -56.83
C LEU A 23 0.32 9.87 -55.38
N THR A 24 -0.06 8.62 -55.15
CA THR A 24 -0.28 8.06 -53.79
C THR A 24 1.02 8.17 -53.03
N GLY A 25 1.13 9.21 -52.21
CA GLY A 25 2.09 9.32 -51.12
C GLY A 25 1.45 8.77 -49.87
N CYS A 26 1.61 7.48 -49.57
CA CYS A 26 1.41 6.92 -48.25
C CYS A 26 2.37 7.60 -47.28
N GLY A 27 1.93 8.68 -46.66
CA GLY A 27 2.48 9.19 -45.44
C GLY A 27 2.05 8.25 -44.32
N GLY A 28 2.75 7.14 -44.14
CA GLY A 28 2.61 6.29 -42.97
C GLY A 28 2.94 7.13 -41.77
N LYS A 29 1.91 7.54 -41.00
CA LYS A 29 2.10 7.80 -39.57
C LYS A 29 2.64 6.50 -39.01
N SER A 30 3.88 6.51 -38.54
CA SER A 30 4.40 5.48 -37.66
C SER A 30 3.51 5.51 -36.40
N GLU A 31 2.47 4.70 -36.41
CA GLU A 31 1.83 4.28 -35.15
C GLU A 31 2.90 3.51 -34.40
N GLY A 32 3.43 4.17 -33.37
CA GLY A 32 4.38 3.58 -32.45
C GLY A 32 3.82 2.27 -31.92
N ALA A 33 4.64 1.24 -31.97
CA ALA A 33 4.39 -0.07 -31.43
C ALA A 33 3.75 0.00 -30.04
N GLY A 34 2.57 -0.62 -29.85
CA GLY A 34 1.94 -0.79 -28.56
C GLY A 34 0.42 -0.66 -28.57
N SER A 35 -0.31 -1.36 -29.44
CA SER A 35 -1.77 -1.46 -29.30
C SER A 35 -2.18 -2.50 -28.25
N GLY A 36 -1.60 -2.44 -27.05
CA GLY A 36 -2.10 -3.15 -25.89
C GLY A 36 -3.52 -2.65 -25.59
N LYS A 37 -4.41 -3.55 -25.20
CA LYS A 37 -5.77 -3.17 -24.81
C LYS A 37 -5.69 -2.23 -23.60
N THR A 38 -6.25 -1.01 -23.69
CA THR A 38 -6.26 -0.04 -22.59
C THR A 38 -7.19 -0.49 -21.47
N ALA A 39 -6.67 -0.50 -20.26
CA ALA A 39 -7.39 -0.81 -19.02
C ALA A 39 -7.60 0.46 -18.20
N LYS A 40 -8.84 0.79 -17.87
CA LYS A 40 -9.14 1.87 -16.92
C LYS A 40 -8.99 1.34 -15.49
N VAL A 41 -7.94 1.74 -14.80
CA VAL A 41 -7.61 1.31 -13.43
C VAL A 41 -7.83 2.46 -12.46
N GLY A 42 -8.39 2.17 -11.28
CA GLY A 42 -8.46 3.13 -10.18
C GLY A 42 -7.31 2.91 -9.20
N PHE A 43 -6.82 3.98 -8.57
CA PHE A 43 -5.88 3.90 -7.46
C PHE A 43 -6.36 4.82 -6.32
N ILE A 44 -6.85 4.22 -5.23
CA ILE A 44 -7.24 4.93 -4.01
C ILE A 44 -6.03 4.94 -3.08
N ASN A 45 -5.51 6.11 -2.74
CA ASN A 45 -4.32 6.23 -1.92
C ASN A 45 -4.40 7.48 -1.01
N GLY A 46 -3.52 7.58 -0.01
CA GLY A 46 -3.43 8.69 0.93
C GLY A 46 -2.08 9.39 0.83
N VAL A 47 -1.83 10.15 -0.26
CA VAL A 47 -0.53 10.82 -0.49
C VAL A 47 -0.36 12.13 0.29
N SER A 48 -1.36 12.51 1.07
CA SER A 48 -1.31 13.67 1.97
C SER A 48 -1.97 13.34 3.32
N GLY A 49 -1.89 14.27 4.30
CA GLY A 49 -2.43 14.05 5.65
C GLY A 49 -1.57 13.13 6.52
N GLY A 50 -2.17 12.54 7.54
CA GLY A 50 -1.46 11.74 8.56
C GLY A 50 -0.85 10.42 8.08
N VAL A 51 -1.19 9.97 6.87
CA VAL A 51 -0.69 8.72 6.27
C VAL A 51 0.23 8.97 5.06
N ALA A 52 0.63 10.22 4.85
CA ALA A 52 1.35 10.66 3.65
C ALA A 52 2.64 9.86 3.39
N SER A 53 3.39 9.50 4.43
CA SER A 53 4.63 8.73 4.25
C SER A 53 4.37 7.40 3.56
N TYR A 54 3.36 6.67 4.00
CA TYR A 54 2.95 5.41 3.38
C TYR A 54 2.46 5.62 1.93
N GLY A 55 1.55 6.58 1.75
CA GLY A 55 0.92 6.82 0.45
C GLY A 55 1.88 7.34 -0.61
N LEU A 56 2.89 8.14 -0.25
CA LEU A 56 3.93 8.58 -1.17
C LEU A 56 4.81 7.40 -1.60
N ALA A 57 5.21 6.54 -0.67
CA ALA A 57 5.95 5.32 -0.98
C ALA A 57 5.13 4.37 -1.90
N GLU A 58 3.84 4.15 -1.58
CA GLU A 58 2.95 3.38 -2.45
C GLU A 58 2.85 3.97 -3.85
N LYS A 59 2.72 5.31 -3.96
CA LYS A 59 2.65 5.99 -5.25
C LYS A 59 3.89 5.75 -6.09
N GLU A 60 5.08 5.87 -5.51
CA GLU A 60 6.35 5.64 -6.22
C GLU A 60 6.44 4.19 -6.73
N GLY A 61 6.17 3.21 -5.89
CA GLY A 61 6.19 1.81 -6.31
C GLY A 61 5.14 1.49 -7.38
N PHE A 62 3.92 2.00 -7.21
CA PHE A 62 2.84 1.81 -8.17
C PHE A 62 3.13 2.45 -9.53
N ASP A 63 3.58 3.71 -9.54
CA ASP A 63 3.89 4.45 -10.78
C ASP A 63 5.03 3.77 -11.54
N MET A 64 6.06 3.30 -10.85
CA MET A 64 7.16 2.55 -11.48
C MET A 64 6.66 1.27 -12.16
N ALA A 65 5.80 0.50 -11.47
CA ALA A 65 5.23 -0.71 -12.04
C ALA A 65 4.33 -0.43 -13.25
N VAL A 66 3.47 0.60 -13.19
CA VAL A 66 2.58 1.00 -14.28
C VAL A 66 3.37 1.39 -15.52
N GLU A 67 4.46 2.16 -15.36
CA GLU A 67 5.33 2.51 -16.49
C GLU A 67 6.01 1.29 -17.13
N GLU A 68 6.47 0.35 -16.29
CA GLU A 68 7.03 -0.91 -16.80
C GLU A 68 5.99 -1.71 -17.58
N ILE A 69 4.79 -1.89 -17.03
CA ILE A 69 3.68 -2.60 -17.67
C ILE A 69 3.33 -1.95 -19.01
N ASN A 70 3.20 -0.61 -19.04
CA ASN A 70 2.86 0.13 -20.23
C ASN A 70 3.96 0.05 -21.32
N ARG A 71 5.23 0.02 -20.89
CA ARG A 71 6.39 -0.17 -21.79
C ARG A 71 6.46 -1.59 -22.36
N GLU A 72 6.08 -2.61 -21.61
CA GLU A 72 5.99 -3.99 -22.09
C GLU A 72 4.92 -4.16 -23.18
N GLY A 73 3.91 -3.30 -23.21
CA GLY A 73 2.95 -3.15 -24.33
C GLY A 73 1.88 -4.23 -24.42
N LYS A 74 1.82 -5.22 -23.51
CA LYS A 74 0.75 -6.24 -23.50
C LYS A 74 -0.59 -5.66 -23.07
N ILE A 75 -0.55 -4.82 -22.04
CA ILE A 75 -1.66 -4.06 -21.48
C ILE A 75 -1.20 -2.63 -21.31
N HIS A 76 -2.09 -1.66 -21.58
CA HIS A 76 -1.87 -0.26 -21.24
C HIS A 76 -2.79 0.13 -20.10
N MET A 77 -2.23 0.41 -18.92
CA MET A 77 -2.98 0.87 -17.74
C MET A 77 -3.15 2.39 -17.79
N ASP A 78 -4.41 2.84 -17.94
CA ASP A 78 -4.84 4.23 -17.78
C ASP A 78 -5.33 4.40 -16.34
N VAL A 79 -4.48 5.01 -15.50
CA VAL A 79 -4.68 5.06 -14.05
C VAL A 79 -5.28 6.39 -13.63
N GLU A 80 -6.38 6.33 -12.85
CA GLU A 80 -6.92 7.46 -12.13
C GLU A 80 -6.67 7.28 -10.64
N MET A 81 -5.72 8.07 -10.09
CA MET A 81 -5.45 8.11 -8.67
C MET A 81 -6.34 9.15 -7.97
N VAL A 82 -6.83 8.81 -6.78
CA VAL A 82 -7.57 9.71 -5.89
C VAL A 82 -6.91 9.72 -4.51
N ASP A 83 -6.50 10.90 -4.05
CA ASP A 83 -5.96 11.13 -2.70
C ASP A 83 -7.10 11.24 -1.69
N THR A 84 -7.14 10.34 -0.71
CA THR A 84 -8.12 10.32 0.37
C THR A 84 -7.65 11.01 1.65
N LYS A 85 -6.36 11.33 1.73
CA LYS A 85 -5.72 11.92 2.93
C LYS A 85 -5.84 11.05 4.19
N GLY A 86 -6.09 9.74 4.02
CA GLY A 86 -6.40 8.83 5.12
C GLY A 86 -7.79 9.09 5.74
N ASN A 87 -8.74 9.63 4.96
CA ASN A 87 -10.07 9.98 5.45
C ASN A 87 -11.16 9.11 4.82
N VAL A 88 -11.93 8.43 5.67
CA VAL A 88 -12.97 7.47 5.26
C VAL A 88 -14.03 8.11 4.34
N GLN A 89 -14.48 9.33 4.62
CA GLN A 89 -15.50 10.01 3.80
C GLN A 89 -14.97 10.36 2.42
N GLN A 90 -13.69 10.75 2.33
CA GLN A 90 -13.02 10.97 1.04
C GLN A 90 -12.83 9.66 0.27
N ALA A 91 -12.53 8.56 0.95
CA ALA A 91 -12.45 7.24 0.34
C ALA A 91 -13.79 6.80 -0.25
N VAL A 92 -14.90 7.01 0.47
CA VAL A 92 -16.26 6.73 -0.05
C VAL A 92 -16.56 7.56 -1.30
N SER A 93 -16.22 8.84 -1.30
CA SER A 93 -16.38 9.71 -2.48
C SER A 93 -15.52 9.26 -3.65
N ALA A 94 -14.27 8.84 -3.39
CA ALA A 94 -13.37 8.28 -4.37
C ALA A 94 -13.92 6.98 -4.98
N ALA A 95 -14.45 6.08 -4.15
CA ALA A 95 -15.07 4.84 -4.60
C ALA A 95 -16.25 5.11 -5.55
N GLN A 96 -17.16 6.01 -5.18
CA GLN A 96 -18.29 6.39 -6.03
C GLN A 96 -17.84 6.95 -7.39
N LYS A 97 -16.82 7.81 -7.39
CA LYS A 97 -16.23 8.38 -8.61
C LYS A 97 -15.64 7.29 -9.52
N LEU A 98 -14.84 6.39 -8.97
CA LEU A 98 -14.17 5.33 -9.72
C LEU A 98 -15.16 4.28 -10.25
N ILE A 99 -16.21 3.96 -9.49
CA ILE A 99 -17.30 3.09 -9.92
C ILE A 99 -18.06 3.73 -11.10
N ALA A 100 -18.42 5.03 -10.99
CA ALA A 100 -19.09 5.76 -12.08
C ALA A 100 -18.20 5.83 -13.34
N ALA A 101 -16.87 5.92 -13.18
CA ALA A 101 -15.90 5.90 -14.28
C ALA A 101 -15.67 4.49 -14.87
N LYS A 102 -16.38 3.46 -14.37
CA LYS A 102 -16.32 2.07 -14.85
C LYS A 102 -14.89 1.52 -14.90
N LYS A 103 -14.15 1.66 -13.80
CA LYS A 103 -12.83 1.04 -13.67
C LYS A 103 -12.95 -0.47 -13.70
N VAL A 104 -12.00 -1.14 -14.35
CA VAL A 104 -12.00 -2.62 -14.45
C VAL A 104 -11.54 -3.28 -13.15
N ILE A 105 -10.65 -2.63 -12.44
CA ILE A 105 -10.11 -2.98 -11.13
C ILE A 105 -9.72 -1.70 -10.39
N VAL A 106 -9.80 -1.71 -9.06
CA VAL A 106 -9.29 -0.63 -8.22
C VAL A 106 -8.24 -1.19 -7.27
N VAL A 107 -7.05 -0.56 -7.24
CA VAL A 107 -5.97 -0.82 -6.30
C VAL A 107 -6.08 0.15 -5.12
N GLY A 108 -5.72 -0.29 -3.93
CA GLY A 108 -6.00 0.43 -2.70
C GLY A 108 -7.35 0.03 -2.08
N PRO A 109 -7.80 0.75 -1.06
CA PRO A 109 -7.13 1.87 -0.40
C PRO A 109 -5.91 1.45 0.43
N LEU A 110 -5.21 2.46 0.95
CA LEU A 110 -4.04 2.31 1.82
C LEU A 110 -4.41 1.75 3.19
N ILE A 111 -5.44 2.28 3.85
CA ILE A 111 -5.76 1.96 5.26
C ILE A 111 -7.01 1.10 5.41
N SER A 112 -7.00 0.24 6.43
CA SER A 112 -8.06 -0.75 6.70
C SER A 112 -9.44 -0.14 6.93
N GLY A 113 -9.52 1.01 7.62
CA GLY A 113 -10.78 1.71 7.86
C GLY A 113 -11.44 2.22 6.58
N GLU A 114 -10.64 2.71 5.62
CA GLU A 114 -11.13 3.08 4.29
C GLU A 114 -11.61 1.85 3.52
N TYR A 115 -10.82 0.77 3.52
CA TYR A 115 -11.18 -0.48 2.84
C TYR A 115 -12.52 -1.04 3.35
N LYS A 116 -12.70 -1.07 4.67
CA LYS A 116 -13.95 -1.50 5.31
C LYS A 116 -15.16 -0.69 4.85
N ALA A 117 -14.98 0.63 4.68
CA ALA A 117 -16.04 1.53 4.26
C ALA A 117 -16.38 1.42 2.76
N VAL A 118 -15.37 1.23 1.89
CA VAL A 118 -15.59 1.21 0.44
C VAL A 118 -15.84 -0.19 -0.12
N GLY A 119 -15.37 -1.24 0.57
CA GLY A 119 -15.51 -2.63 0.13
C GLY A 119 -16.92 -3.02 -0.27
N PRO A 120 -17.98 -2.73 0.52
CA PRO A 120 -19.36 -3.02 0.14
C PRO A 120 -19.80 -2.34 -1.15
N LEU A 121 -19.31 -1.14 -1.46
CA LEU A 121 -19.63 -0.42 -2.69
C LEU A 121 -19.03 -1.13 -3.91
N PHE A 122 -17.76 -1.55 -3.83
CA PHE A 122 -17.09 -2.28 -4.91
C PHE A 122 -17.65 -3.69 -5.07
N GLN A 123 -18.01 -4.36 -3.96
CA GLN A 123 -18.68 -5.65 -4.00
C GLN A 123 -20.02 -5.55 -4.74
N GLN A 124 -20.83 -4.53 -4.45
CA GLN A 124 -22.11 -4.27 -5.12
C GLN A 124 -21.90 -3.92 -6.60
N ALA A 125 -20.89 -3.13 -6.92
CA ALA A 125 -20.55 -2.73 -8.29
C ALA A 125 -19.90 -3.85 -9.12
N LYS A 126 -19.51 -4.98 -8.49
CA LYS A 126 -18.80 -6.08 -9.12
C LYS A 126 -17.49 -5.66 -9.77
N ILE A 127 -16.74 -4.80 -9.07
CA ILE A 127 -15.41 -4.35 -9.44
C ILE A 127 -14.43 -4.88 -8.40
N PRO A 128 -13.38 -5.63 -8.79
CA PRO A 128 -12.40 -6.13 -7.82
C PRO A 128 -11.64 -4.99 -7.17
N LEU A 129 -11.53 -5.06 -5.83
CA LEU A 129 -10.79 -4.13 -4.99
C LEU A 129 -9.56 -4.85 -4.41
N LEU A 130 -8.37 -4.36 -4.75
CA LEU A 130 -7.09 -4.92 -4.31
C LEU A 130 -6.42 -3.98 -3.30
N GLY A 131 -6.63 -4.22 -2.01
CA GLY A 131 -6.00 -3.45 -0.94
C GLY A 131 -4.48 -3.60 -0.93
N VAL A 132 -3.75 -2.51 -0.64
CA VAL A 132 -2.29 -2.51 -0.67
C VAL A 132 -1.68 -2.79 0.71
N ALA A 133 -2.13 -2.07 1.76
CA ALA A 133 -1.61 -2.22 3.13
C ALA A 133 -2.71 -2.45 4.18
N THR A 134 -3.85 -2.99 3.77
CA THR A 134 -5.07 -3.18 4.56
C THR A 134 -5.03 -4.50 5.33
N THR A 135 -4.35 -4.54 6.47
CA THR A 135 -4.03 -5.77 7.22
C THR A 135 -5.10 -6.22 8.22
N ALA A 136 -6.08 -5.37 8.58
CA ALA A 136 -7.11 -5.71 9.57
C ALA A 136 -7.91 -6.98 9.20
N GLU A 137 -8.39 -7.66 10.21
CA GLU A 137 -9.21 -8.87 10.05
C GLU A 137 -10.62 -8.55 9.55
N GLY A 138 -11.25 -9.53 8.89
CA GLY A 138 -12.64 -9.46 8.41
C GLY A 138 -12.86 -8.65 7.13
N LEU A 139 -11.82 -8.06 6.53
CA LEU A 139 -11.97 -7.25 5.32
C LEU A 139 -12.33 -8.09 4.10
N MET A 140 -11.83 -9.32 4.02
CA MET A 140 -12.13 -10.23 2.91
C MET A 140 -13.51 -10.88 3.04
N ASP A 141 -14.11 -10.88 4.25
CA ASP A 141 -15.47 -11.40 4.49
C ASP A 141 -16.57 -10.51 3.86
N ILE A 142 -16.22 -9.30 3.41
CA ILE A 142 -17.15 -8.38 2.72
C ILE A 142 -17.70 -9.01 1.43
N GLY A 143 -16.89 -9.80 0.73
CA GLY A 143 -17.36 -10.52 -0.46
C GLY A 143 -16.25 -10.98 -1.41
N ASP A 144 -16.66 -11.63 -2.47
CA ASP A 144 -15.80 -12.32 -3.42
C ASP A 144 -15.07 -11.41 -4.43
N TYR A 145 -15.32 -10.11 -4.40
CA TYR A 145 -14.56 -9.09 -5.16
C TYR A 145 -13.47 -8.41 -4.32
N MET A 146 -13.28 -8.87 -3.08
CA MET A 146 -12.30 -8.32 -2.15
C MET A 146 -10.99 -9.10 -2.20
N PHE A 147 -9.89 -8.38 -2.36
CA PHE A 147 -8.53 -8.90 -2.38
C PHE A 147 -7.60 -7.94 -1.64
N ARG A 148 -6.49 -8.44 -1.13
CA ARG A 148 -5.41 -7.58 -0.62
C ARG A 148 -4.03 -8.13 -0.95
N ASN A 149 -3.09 -7.22 -1.15
CA ASN A 149 -1.67 -7.56 -1.33
C ASN A 149 -0.88 -7.17 -0.07
N CYS A 150 -1.35 -7.63 1.07
CA CYS A 150 -0.64 -7.54 2.35
C CYS A 150 -1.09 -8.70 3.23
N VAL A 151 -0.18 -9.22 4.02
CA VAL A 151 -0.48 -10.35 4.89
C VAL A 151 -1.40 -9.90 6.03
N PRO A 152 -2.50 -10.62 6.32
CA PRO A 152 -3.41 -10.29 7.41
C PRO A 152 -2.70 -10.32 8.78
N GLU A 153 -3.20 -9.54 9.72
CA GLU A 153 -2.68 -9.48 11.08
C GLU A 153 -2.68 -10.84 11.77
N SER A 154 -3.68 -11.67 11.51
CA SER A 154 -3.77 -13.05 12.02
C SER A 154 -2.61 -13.97 11.63
N LYS A 155 -1.81 -13.60 10.63
CA LYS A 155 -0.59 -14.32 10.25
C LYS A 155 0.67 -13.54 10.60
N ASN A 156 0.66 -12.22 10.40
CA ASN A 156 1.83 -11.36 10.61
C ASN A 156 2.19 -11.22 12.09
N ILE A 157 1.20 -10.89 12.93
CA ILE A 157 1.40 -10.63 14.36
C ILE A 157 1.82 -11.89 15.14
N PRO A 158 1.16 -13.06 14.99
CA PRO A 158 1.61 -14.27 15.66
C PRO A 158 3.06 -14.63 15.34
N GLN A 159 3.49 -14.47 14.07
CA GLN A 159 4.89 -14.68 13.72
C GLN A 159 5.84 -13.68 14.40
N THR A 160 5.43 -12.41 14.54
CA THR A 160 6.21 -11.41 15.28
C THR A 160 6.36 -11.85 16.74
N VAL A 161 5.26 -12.23 17.40
CA VAL A 161 5.25 -12.65 18.80
C VAL A 161 6.07 -13.91 19.02
N GLU A 162 5.80 -14.98 18.25
CA GLU A 162 6.51 -16.26 18.34
C GLU A 162 8.04 -16.09 18.19
N LYS A 163 8.46 -15.42 17.10
CA LYS A 163 9.89 -15.27 16.83
C LYS A 163 10.59 -14.36 17.85
N THR A 164 9.95 -13.27 18.27
CA THR A 164 10.54 -12.39 19.28
C THR A 164 10.50 -13.01 20.67
N HIS A 165 9.46 -13.78 21.03
CA HIS A 165 9.41 -14.51 22.28
C HIS A 165 10.54 -15.55 22.37
N LYS A 166 10.74 -16.33 21.30
CA LYS A 166 11.86 -17.27 21.20
C LYS A 166 13.22 -16.59 21.32
N LEU A 167 13.38 -15.39 20.69
CA LEU A 167 14.66 -14.67 20.67
C LEU A 167 14.96 -13.95 21.99
N LEU A 168 13.95 -13.36 22.62
CA LEU A 168 14.11 -12.41 23.75
C LEU A 168 13.68 -13.00 25.09
N GLY A 169 12.84 -14.04 25.12
CA GLY A 169 12.40 -14.74 26.31
C GLY A 169 11.54 -13.93 27.26
N TYR A 170 10.86 -12.87 26.79
CA TYR A 170 10.00 -12.03 27.60
C TYR A 170 8.80 -12.81 28.14
N LYS A 171 8.39 -12.50 29.37
CA LYS A 171 7.25 -13.15 30.04
C LYS A 171 6.12 -12.18 30.36
N ARG A 172 6.42 -10.90 30.44
CA ARG A 172 5.53 -9.82 30.87
C ARG A 172 5.55 -8.73 29.81
N VAL A 173 4.41 -8.44 29.22
CA VAL A 173 4.29 -7.47 28.12
C VAL A 173 3.23 -6.42 28.48
N ALA A 174 3.51 -5.16 28.20
CA ALA A 174 2.50 -4.11 28.18
C ALA A 174 2.06 -3.83 26.75
N VAL A 175 0.81 -3.42 26.57
CA VAL A 175 0.24 -3.08 25.27
C VAL A 175 -0.25 -1.64 25.26
N LEU A 176 0.12 -0.88 24.21
CA LEU A 176 -0.35 0.48 23.95
C LEU A 176 -0.87 0.55 22.53
N TYR A 177 -2.13 0.95 22.32
CA TYR A 177 -2.72 0.97 20.98
C TYR A 177 -3.71 2.13 20.77
N SER A 178 -3.89 2.56 19.50
CA SER A 178 -4.94 3.51 19.16
C SER A 178 -6.31 2.85 19.21
N ASN A 179 -7.23 3.42 19.98
CA ASN A 179 -8.56 2.83 20.24
C ASN A 179 -9.66 3.31 19.28
N ASN A 180 -9.35 4.27 18.41
CA ASN A 180 -10.28 4.85 17.42
C ASN A 180 -9.90 4.56 15.97
N ASN A 181 -9.00 3.61 15.73
CA ASN A 181 -8.54 3.20 14.40
C ASN A 181 -8.78 1.71 14.18
N GLU A 182 -9.44 1.35 13.07
CA GLU A 182 -9.82 -0.03 12.75
C GLU A 182 -8.62 -0.99 12.71
N HIS A 183 -7.51 -0.54 12.10
CA HIS A 183 -6.29 -1.35 12.00
C HIS A 183 -5.72 -1.63 13.41
N GLN A 184 -5.50 -0.59 14.23
CA GLN A 184 -4.86 -0.75 15.54
C GLN A 184 -5.73 -1.52 16.55
N VAL A 185 -7.06 -1.36 16.46
CA VAL A 185 -7.98 -2.17 17.26
C VAL A 185 -7.94 -3.63 16.87
N SER A 186 -7.84 -3.92 15.56
CA SER A 186 -7.66 -5.28 15.05
C SER A 186 -6.30 -5.85 15.46
N ALA A 187 -5.21 -5.08 15.31
CA ALA A 187 -3.85 -5.46 15.72
C ALA A 187 -3.78 -5.77 17.23
N TYR A 188 -4.39 -4.92 18.08
CA TYR A 188 -4.46 -5.20 19.53
C TYR A 188 -5.08 -6.56 19.84
N LYS A 189 -6.23 -6.87 19.22
CA LYS A 189 -6.92 -8.15 19.45
C LYS A 189 -6.04 -9.34 19.06
N THR A 190 -5.33 -9.19 17.94
CA THR A 190 -4.44 -10.23 17.41
C THR A 190 -3.18 -10.37 18.27
N PHE A 191 -2.55 -9.27 18.71
CA PHE A 191 -1.44 -9.30 19.67
C PHE A 191 -1.85 -9.95 20.97
N LYS A 192 -3.01 -9.54 21.53
CA LYS A 192 -3.51 -10.12 22.78
C LYS A 192 -3.61 -11.64 22.67
N LYS A 193 -4.27 -12.13 21.61
CA LYS A 193 -4.39 -13.57 21.40
C LYS A 193 -3.04 -14.25 21.23
N ALA A 194 -2.14 -13.70 20.40
CA ALA A 194 -0.83 -14.29 20.15
C ALA A 194 0.04 -14.35 21.41
N LEU A 195 0.00 -13.33 22.28
CA LEU A 195 0.69 -13.33 23.56
C LEU A 195 0.11 -14.38 24.53
N GLU A 196 -1.22 -14.50 24.61
CA GLU A 196 -1.92 -15.51 25.39
C GLU A 196 -1.56 -16.93 24.92
N ASP A 197 -1.52 -17.17 23.60
CA ASP A 197 -1.14 -18.47 23.00
C ASP A 197 0.32 -18.85 23.32
N GLU A 198 1.22 -17.87 23.46
CA GLU A 198 2.62 -18.06 23.88
C GLU A 198 2.81 -18.10 25.41
N GLY A 199 1.73 -17.99 26.20
CA GLY A 199 1.78 -17.99 27.67
C GLY A 199 2.41 -16.74 28.26
N VAL A 200 2.40 -15.62 27.55
CA VAL A 200 2.94 -14.33 27.98
C VAL A 200 1.89 -13.53 28.72
N GLU A 201 2.23 -13.02 29.92
CA GLU A 201 1.34 -12.20 30.73
C GLU A 201 1.25 -10.76 30.17
N ILE A 202 0.02 -10.26 29.97
CA ILE A 202 -0.21 -8.85 29.65
C ILE A 202 -0.40 -8.09 30.96
N VAL A 203 0.63 -7.33 31.37
CA VAL A 203 0.67 -6.65 32.68
C VAL A 203 0.06 -5.25 32.69
N ALA A 204 -0.12 -4.64 31.50
CA ALA A 204 -0.82 -3.37 31.35
C ALA A 204 -1.39 -3.26 29.93
N THR A 205 -2.54 -2.61 29.79
CA THR A 205 -3.12 -2.25 28.50
C THR A 205 -3.58 -0.80 28.58
N GLU A 206 -2.95 0.05 27.77
CA GLU A 206 -3.25 1.48 27.68
C GLU A 206 -3.65 1.85 26.27
N THR A 207 -4.37 2.96 26.12
CA THR A 207 -4.87 3.43 24.84
C THR A 207 -4.56 4.90 24.59
N PHE A 208 -4.52 5.26 23.32
CA PHE A 208 -4.47 6.63 22.82
C PHE A 208 -5.44 6.81 21.66
N ALA A 209 -5.64 8.02 21.19
CA ALA A 209 -6.39 8.29 19.98
C ALA A 209 -5.42 8.68 18.84
N ASP A 210 -5.79 8.36 17.59
CA ASP A 210 -5.05 8.85 16.42
C ASP A 210 -4.84 10.37 16.52
N LYS A 211 -3.62 10.81 16.22
CA LYS A 211 -3.13 12.20 16.28
C LYS A 211 -2.85 12.71 17.71
N ASP A 212 -2.93 11.87 18.72
CA ASP A 212 -2.37 12.22 20.03
C ASP A 212 -0.86 12.47 19.91
N THR A 213 -0.35 13.42 20.69
CA THR A 213 1.07 13.81 20.69
C THR A 213 1.74 13.68 22.07
N ASP A 214 0.96 13.47 23.11
CA ASP A 214 1.46 13.24 24.48
C ASP A 214 0.97 11.90 25.00
N PHE A 215 1.90 11.04 25.34
CA PHE A 215 1.70 9.67 25.82
C PHE A 215 2.23 9.48 27.24
N SER A 216 2.52 10.57 27.95
CA SER A 216 3.19 10.56 29.26
C SER A 216 2.41 9.78 30.32
N ALA A 217 1.08 9.94 30.34
CA ALA A 217 0.22 9.26 31.33
C ALA A 217 0.20 7.74 31.10
N GLN A 218 0.02 7.31 29.85
CA GLN A 218 0.00 5.91 29.48
C GLN A 218 1.36 5.25 29.73
N LEU A 219 2.45 5.88 29.30
CA LEU A 219 3.80 5.35 29.44
C LEU A 219 4.25 5.31 30.91
N THR A 220 3.81 6.24 31.76
CA THR A 220 4.05 6.17 33.20
C THR A 220 3.41 4.93 33.82
N LYS A 221 2.19 4.58 33.44
CA LYS A 221 1.53 3.37 33.91
C LYS A 221 2.23 2.10 33.43
N ILE A 222 2.61 2.08 32.14
CA ILE A 222 3.36 0.98 31.54
C ILE A 222 4.71 0.81 32.24
N HIS A 223 5.44 1.91 32.50
CA HIS A 223 6.71 1.88 33.24
C HIS A 223 6.56 1.26 34.62
N ASN A 224 5.53 1.68 35.37
CA ASN A 224 5.25 1.16 36.70
C ASN A 224 4.84 -0.34 36.72
N ALA A 225 4.28 -0.84 35.62
CA ALA A 225 3.97 -2.26 35.45
C ALA A 225 5.22 -3.12 35.19
N ASN A 226 6.37 -2.50 34.92
CA ASN A 226 7.67 -3.15 34.72
C ASN A 226 7.60 -4.33 33.71
N PRO A 227 7.22 -4.11 32.45
CA PRO A 227 7.18 -5.15 31.43
C PRO A 227 8.59 -5.50 30.92
N ASP A 228 8.76 -6.72 30.38
CA ASP A 228 9.98 -7.15 29.68
C ASP A 228 10.02 -6.65 28.24
N ALA A 229 8.85 -6.46 27.63
CA ALA A 229 8.67 -5.89 26.28
C ALA A 229 7.39 -5.05 26.20
N VAL A 230 7.28 -4.21 25.18
CA VAL A 230 6.10 -3.38 24.93
C VAL A 230 5.58 -3.64 23.53
N VAL A 231 4.28 -3.91 23.39
CA VAL A 231 3.58 -3.88 22.11
C VAL A 231 3.06 -2.46 21.86
N VAL A 232 3.30 -1.92 20.69
CA VAL A 232 2.71 -0.65 20.26
C VAL A 232 2.03 -0.85 18.90
N ALA A 233 0.69 -0.68 18.89
CA ALA A 233 -0.09 -0.67 17.66
C ALA A 233 -0.51 0.78 17.34
N GLY A 234 0.10 1.35 16.30
CA GLY A 234 -0.03 2.75 15.91
C GLY A 234 0.59 3.05 14.55
N TYR A 235 0.33 4.23 14.02
CA TYR A 235 1.00 4.70 12.84
C TYR A 235 2.37 5.31 13.16
N TYR A 236 3.16 5.60 12.12
CA TYR A 236 4.54 6.05 12.26
C TYR A 236 4.70 7.34 13.07
N GLN A 237 3.74 8.26 13.03
CA GLN A 237 3.82 9.53 13.76
C GLN A 237 3.74 9.29 15.26
N GLU A 238 2.66 8.65 15.71
CA GLU A 238 2.44 8.30 17.11
C GLU A 238 3.53 7.33 17.60
N GLY A 239 3.82 6.28 16.80
CA GLY A 239 4.86 5.30 17.10
C GLY A 239 6.22 5.94 17.37
N GLY A 240 6.64 6.86 16.50
CA GLY A 240 7.91 7.57 16.66
C GLY A 240 7.97 8.43 17.92
N LEU A 241 6.88 9.14 18.25
CA LEU A 241 6.77 9.95 19.48
C LEU A 241 6.73 9.07 20.74
N ILE A 242 5.99 7.95 20.70
CA ILE A 242 5.92 6.97 21.80
C ILE A 242 7.33 6.41 22.07
N LEU A 243 8.06 5.99 21.04
CA LEU A 243 9.42 5.47 21.20
C LEU A 243 10.36 6.47 21.86
N LYS A 244 10.37 7.74 21.40
CA LYS A 244 11.16 8.81 22.04
C LYS A 244 10.81 8.95 23.51
N LYS A 245 9.52 9.08 23.80
CA LYS A 245 9.05 9.27 25.17
C LYS A 245 9.36 8.08 26.07
N MET A 246 9.30 6.84 25.56
CA MET A 246 9.74 5.65 26.30
C MET A 246 11.20 5.76 26.72
N ARG A 247 12.10 6.10 25.79
CA ARG A 247 13.54 6.24 26.09
C ARG A 247 13.82 7.39 27.05
N ASP A 248 13.11 8.51 26.92
CA ASP A 248 13.21 9.66 27.86
C ASP A 248 12.81 9.26 29.28
N LEU A 249 11.90 8.31 29.44
CA LEU A 249 11.49 7.73 30.72
C LEU A 249 12.41 6.60 31.23
N GLY A 250 13.51 6.32 30.52
CA GLY A 250 14.45 5.24 30.84
C GLY A 250 13.94 3.83 30.46
N MET A 251 12.84 3.74 29.73
CA MET A 251 12.27 2.47 29.27
C MET A 251 13.02 1.98 28.02
N ASN A 252 13.91 0.99 28.20
CA ASN A 252 14.76 0.44 27.14
C ASN A 252 14.29 -0.94 26.62
N GLN A 253 13.10 -1.35 27.01
CA GLN A 253 12.52 -2.62 26.56
C GLN A 253 12.41 -2.68 25.03
N PRO A 254 12.49 -3.89 24.43
CA PRO A 254 12.17 -4.10 23.04
C PRO A 254 10.70 -3.76 22.77
N VAL A 255 10.42 -3.28 21.56
CA VAL A 255 9.07 -2.92 21.13
C VAL A 255 8.65 -3.82 19.96
N LEU A 256 7.46 -4.41 20.06
CA LEU A 256 6.82 -5.16 19.00
C LEU A 256 5.80 -4.23 18.33
N GLY A 257 6.04 -3.92 17.06
CA GLY A 257 5.16 -3.08 16.25
C GLY A 257 4.28 -3.88 15.30
N ASP A 258 3.22 -3.25 14.84
CA ASP A 258 2.37 -3.73 13.74
C ASP A 258 2.87 -3.24 12.37
N ASN A 259 2.09 -3.47 11.31
CA ASN A 259 2.43 -3.03 9.95
C ASN A 259 2.66 -1.51 9.83
N GLY A 260 2.00 -0.70 10.66
CA GLY A 260 2.16 0.76 10.70
C GLY A 260 3.56 1.22 11.12
N PHE A 261 4.34 0.35 11.74
CA PHE A 261 5.71 0.64 12.16
C PHE A 261 6.76 0.51 11.03
N MET A 262 6.40 0.03 9.83
CA MET A 262 7.36 -0.22 8.76
C MET A 262 7.70 1.02 7.90
N SER A 263 7.45 2.22 8.35
CA SER A 263 7.82 3.45 7.65
C SER A 263 9.21 3.97 8.04
N PRO A 264 10.05 4.39 7.09
CA PRO A 264 11.29 5.11 7.38
C PRO A 264 11.07 6.40 8.20
N GLU A 265 9.90 7.03 8.08
CA GLU A 265 9.55 8.22 8.86
C GLU A 265 9.41 7.94 10.37
N LEU A 266 8.99 6.72 10.77
CA LEU A 266 9.02 6.31 12.17
C LEU A 266 10.46 6.43 12.73
N VAL A 267 11.43 5.92 11.98
CA VAL A 267 12.86 5.97 12.36
C VAL A 267 13.37 7.41 12.39
N LYS A 268 12.98 8.24 11.43
CA LYS A 268 13.34 9.66 11.44
C LYS A 268 12.78 10.40 12.66
N ILE A 269 11.51 10.15 13.02
CA ILE A 269 10.88 10.79 14.18
C ILE A 269 11.52 10.30 15.47
N ALA A 270 11.69 9.00 15.62
CA ALA A 270 12.21 8.40 16.83
C ALA A 270 13.74 8.59 17.01
N GLY A 271 14.48 8.68 15.89
CA GLY A 271 15.94 8.64 15.91
C GLY A 271 16.47 7.34 16.52
N PRO A 272 17.50 7.40 17.37
CA PRO A 272 18.05 6.23 18.06
C PRO A 272 17.04 5.50 18.96
N ALA A 273 15.94 6.15 19.35
CA ALA A 273 14.88 5.53 20.13
C ALA A 273 14.15 4.41 19.39
N ALA A 274 14.27 4.35 18.05
CA ALA A 274 13.69 3.28 17.25
C ALA A 274 14.45 1.95 17.34
N ASP A 275 15.67 1.93 17.85
CA ASP A 275 16.42 0.69 17.97
C ASP A 275 15.69 -0.32 18.87
N ASN A 276 15.80 -1.61 18.52
CA ASN A 276 15.06 -2.71 19.14
C ASN A 276 13.53 -2.68 18.93
N VAL A 277 13.04 -2.05 17.87
CA VAL A 277 11.70 -2.27 17.34
C VAL A 277 11.71 -3.51 16.45
N TYR A 278 10.74 -4.41 16.62
CA TYR A 278 10.57 -5.64 15.86
C TYR A 278 9.21 -5.64 15.17
N VAL A 279 9.19 -6.05 13.90
CA VAL A 279 7.97 -6.18 13.10
C VAL A 279 8.16 -7.27 12.05
N SER A 280 7.16 -8.10 11.80
CA SER A 280 7.18 -9.03 10.66
C SER A 280 6.69 -8.32 9.40
N SER A 281 7.29 -8.67 8.27
CA SER A 281 7.03 -8.07 6.96
C SER A 281 6.96 -9.15 5.89
N MET A 282 6.13 -8.93 4.87
CA MET A 282 6.15 -9.75 3.66
C MET A 282 7.32 -9.41 2.73
N TRP A 283 7.97 -8.27 2.94
CA TRP A 283 9.05 -7.80 2.10
C TRP A 283 10.29 -7.39 2.93
N SER A 284 11.45 -7.60 2.33
CA SER A 284 12.74 -7.10 2.81
C SER A 284 13.63 -6.83 1.61
N PRO A 285 14.42 -5.73 1.60
CA PRO A 285 15.37 -5.47 0.52
C PRO A 285 16.46 -6.56 0.42
N ASP A 286 16.67 -7.30 1.50
CA ASP A 286 17.70 -8.37 1.61
C ASP A 286 17.16 -9.76 1.21
N ARG A 287 15.91 -9.83 0.72
CA ARG A 287 15.36 -11.11 0.23
C ARG A 287 16.18 -11.63 -0.95
N ASP A 288 16.64 -12.87 -0.85
CA ASP A 288 17.43 -13.53 -1.90
C ASP A 288 16.53 -13.98 -3.07
N SER A 289 16.10 -13.00 -3.87
CA SER A 289 15.40 -13.25 -5.13
C SER A 289 15.85 -12.26 -6.20
N GLU A 290 15.85 -12.71 -7.46
CA GLU A 290 16.19 -11.84 -8.60
C GLU A 290 15.17 -10.69 -8.75
N ALA A 291 13.88 -10.99 -8.55
CA ALA A 291 12.82 -9.99 -8.62
C ALA A 291 12.97 -8.88 -7.56
N THR A 292 13.35 -9.25 -6.32
CA THR A 292 13.62 -8.26 -5.25
C THR A 292 14.84 -7.41 -5.59
N ARG A 293 15.94 -8.03 -6.01
CA ARG A 293 17.17 -7.29 -6.37
C ARG A 293 16.94 -6.33 -7.52
N LYS A 294 16.19 -6.78 -8.56
CA LYS A 294 15.83 -5.92 -9.69
C LYS A 294 14.97 -4.73 -9.23
N PHE A 295 13.90 -4.98 -8.46
CA PHE A 295 13.03 -3.92 -7.94
C PHE A 295 13.83 -2.88 -7.13
N VAL A 296 14.66 -3.32 -6.18
CA VAL A 296 15.46 -2.41 -5.36
C VAL A 296 16.43 -1.57 -6.19
N LYS A 297 17.09 -2.19 -7.17
CA LYS A 297 18.02 -1.49 -8.07
C LYS A 297 17.28 -0.42 -8.89
N ASP A 298 16.23 -0.82 -9.60
CA ASP A 298 15.49 0.07 -10.51
C ASP A 298 14.81 1.22 -9.73
N PHE A 299 14.32 0.93 -8.53
CA PHE A 299 13.73 1.94 -7.65
C PHE A 299 14.76 2.98 -7.20
N ARG A 300 15.96 2.54 -6.76
CA ARG A 300 17.06 3.44 -6.39
C ARG A 300 17.53 4.31 -7.55
N GLU A 301 17.65 3.72 -8.73
CA GLU A 301 18.03 4.47 -9.96
C GLU A 301 17.00 5.54 -10.32
N ARG A 302 15.72 5.28 -10.04
CA ARG A 302 14.63 6.20 -10.37
C ARG A 302 14.42 7.29 -9.34
N TYR A 303 14.39 6.94 -8.06
CA TYR A 303 13.97 7.84 -6.98
C TYR A 303 15.12 8.33 -6.09
N ASN A 304 16.32 7.82 -6.29
CA ASN A 304 17.54 8.17 -5.53
C ASN A 304 17.43 7.93 -4.01
N HIS A 305 16.59 6.97 -3.60
CA HIS A 305 16.48 6.46 -2.23
C HIS A 305 16.05 5.00 -2.24
N ASP A 306 16.12 4.35 -1.06
CA ASP A 306 15.71 2.96 -0.90
C ASP A 306 14.19 2.81 -0.92
N PRO A 307 13.64 1.75 -1.56
CA PRO A 307 12.23 1.41 -1.39
C PRO A 307 11.98 0.91 0.03
N ASP A 308 10.75 1.14 0.51
CA ASP A 308 10.23 0.53 1.73
C ASP A 308 9.20 -0.56 1.43
N ASN A 309 8.59 -1.12 2.49
CA ASN A 309 7.55 -2.14 2.37
C ASN A 309 6.32 -1.65 1.58
N PHE A 310 5.93 -0.39 1.75
CA PHE A 310 4.74 0.16 1.09
C PHE A 310 4.96 0.35 -0.41
N ALA A 311 6.15 0.83 -0.80
CA ALA A 311 6.55 0.91 -2.20
C ALA A 311 6.56 -0.48 -2.87
N ALA A 312 7.12 -1.49 -2.19
CA ALA A 312 7.15 -2.85 -2.70
C ALA A 312 5.74 -3.45 -2.83
N CYS A 313 4.87 -3.27 -1.84
CA CYS A 313 3.49 -3.75 -1.88
C CYS A 313 2.71 -3.13 -3.04
N ALA A 314 2.81 -1.82 -3.25
CA ALA A 314 2.11 -1.13 -4.33
C ALA A 314 2.65 -1.51 -5.72
N TYR A 315 3.97 -1.66 -5.86
CA TYR A 315 4.60 -2.18 -7.06
C TYR A 315 4.06 -3.58 -7.43
N VAL A 316 4.02 -4.48 -6.46
CA VAL A 316 3.48 -5.84 -6.65
C VAL A 316 1.98 -5.80 -6.96
N SER A 317 1.20 -4.90 -6.32
CA SER A 317 -0.24 -4.76 -6.59
C SER A 317 -0.54 -4.36 -8.03
N ALA A 318 0.22 -3.42 -8.61
CA ALA A 318 0.08 -3.05 -10.02
C ALA A 318 0.41 -4.23 -10.96
N LYS A 319 1.48 -4.97 -10.67
CA LYS A 319 1.86 -6.17 -11.43
C LYS A 319 0.82 -7.29 -11.32
N LEU A 320 0.21 -7.49 -10.14
CA LEU A 320 -0.90 -8.43 -9.92
C LEU A 320 -2.15 -8.04 -10.74
N ALA A 321 -2.51 -6.75 -10.73
CA ALA A 321 -3.63 -6.25 -11.51
C ALA A 321 -3.41 -6.48 -13.02
N ALA A 322 -2.21 -6.18 -13.54
CA ALA A 322 -1.86 -6.46 -14.93
C ALA A 322 -1.91 -7.96 -15.24
N LYS A 323 -1.33 -8.79 -14.38
CA LYS A 323 -1.34 -10.25 -14.54
C LYS A 323 -2.74 -10.84 -14.55
N ALA A 324 -3.64 -10.32 -13.69
CA ALA A 324 -5.04 -10.73 -13.69
C ALA A 324 -5.73 -10.39 -15.02
N MET A 325 -5.50 -9.20 -15.59
CA MET A 325 -6.05 -8.79 -16.87
C MET A 325 -5.47 -9.61 -18.04
N GLU A 326 -4.17 -9.93 -18.02
CA GLU A 326 -3.53 -10.83 -18.98
C GLU A 326 -4.18 -12.22 -18.95
N ASN A 327 -4.29 -12.83 -17.77
CA ASN A 327 -4.88 -14.15 -17.59
C ASN A 327 -6.36 -14.18 -17.98
N ALA A 328 -7.10 -13.09 -17.71
CA ALA A 328 -8.49 -12.91 -18.10
C ALA A 328 -8.68 -12.69 -19.61
N GLY A 329 -7.64 -12.31 -20.33
CA GLY A 329 -7.70 -11.95 -21.76
C GLY A 329 -8.53 -10.70 -22.05
N THR A 330 -8.77 -9.85 -21.03
CA THR A 330 -9.62 -8.65 -21.13
C THR A 330 -9.15 -7.53 -20.23
N THR A 331 -9.41 -6.28 -20.67
CA THR A 331 -9.15 -5.05 -19.91
C THR A 331 -10.43 -4.28 -19.53
N THR A 332 -11.61 -4.91 -19.77
CA THR A 332 -12.91 -4.24 -19.59
C THR A 332 -13.95 -5.07 -18.83
N ASP A 333 -13.72 -6.37 -18.67
CA ASP A 333 -14.63 -7.29 -17.97
C ASP A 333 -14.14 -7.54 -16.54
N SER A 334 -14.65 -6.74 -15.58
CA SER A 334 -14.27 -6.81 -14.16
C SER A 334 -14.50 -8.19 -13.55
N LYS A 335 -15.53 -8.91 -13.99
CA LYS A 335 -15.81 -10.26 -13.46
C LYS A 335 -14.71 -11.25 -13.87
N LYS A 336 -14.31 -11.25 -15.15
CA LYS A 336 -13.21 -12.11 -15.60
C LYS A 336 -11.90 -11.75 -14.95
N VAL A 337 -11.63 -10.45 -14.75
CA VAL A 337 -10.43 -9.97 -14.04
C VAL A 337 -10.46 -10.44 -12.58
N ARG A 338 -11.60 -10.36 -11.89
CA ARG A 338 -11.77 -10.90 -10.54
C ARG A 338 -11.51 -12.40 -10.49
N ASP A 339 -12.11 -13.16 -11.41
CA ASP A 339 -11.93 -14.62 -11.47
C ASP A 339 -10.45 -14.97 -11.71
N ALA A 340 -9.78 -14.27 -12.61
CA ALA A 340 -8.35 -14.47 -12.88
C ALA A 340 -7.46 -14.08 -11.69
N LEU A 341 -7.79 -12.99 -10.98
CA LEU A 341 -7.05 -12.56 -9.78
C LEU A 341 -7.14 -13.63 -8.67
N ALA A 342 -8.33 -14.18 -8.42
CA ALA A 342 -8.54 -15.24 -7.44
C ALA A 342 -7.77 -16.54 -7.75
N HIS A 343 -7.39 -16.76 -9.01
CA HIS A 343 -6.66 -17.96 -9.44
C HIS A 343 -5.15 -17.73 -9.64
N ILE A 344 -4.61 -16.59 -9.24
CA ILE A 344 -3.16 -16.35 -9.28
C ILE A 344 -2.46 -17.29 -8.29
N LYS A 345 -1.51 -18.08 -8.83
CA LYS A 345 -0.68 -19.02 -8.08
C LYS A 345 0.78 -18.82 -8.44
N ASN A 346 1.67 -18.93 -7.44
CA ASN A 346 3.13 -18.87 -7.61
C ASN A 346 3.57 -17.67 -8.47
N PHE A 347 2.97 -16.50 -8.24
CA PHE A 347 3.33 -15.27 -8.92
C PHE A 347 4.67 -14.77 -8.39
N GLU A 348 5.71 -14.82 -9.20
CA GLU A 348 7.02 -14.27 -8.84
C GLU A 348 6.93 -12.75 -8.70
N SER A 349 7.28 -12.26 -7.54
CA SER A 349 7.16 -10.85 -7.20
C SER A 349 8.37 -10.29 -6.45
N ALA A 350 8.44 -8.97 -6.31
CA ALA A 350 9.45 -8.32 -5.48
C ALA A 350 9.37 -8.73 -3.99
N ALA A 351 8.23 -9.27 -3.56
CA ALA A 351 8.04 -9.83 -2.21
C ALA A 351 8.26 -11.36 -2.14
N GLY A 352 8.71 -11.98 -3.24
CA GLY A 352 8.83 -13.42 -3.40
C GLY A 352 7.60 -14.05 -4.07
N PRO A 353 7.57 -15.38 -4.19
CA PRO A 353 6.43 -16.10 -4.76
C PRO A 353 5.16 -15.85 -3.96
N MET A 354 4.06 -15.55 -4.66
CA MET A 354 2.77 -15.23 -4.04
C MET A 354 1.64 -16.05 -4.66
N THR A 355 0.74 -16.49 -3.82
CA THR A 355 -0.50 -17.19 -4.20
C THR A 355 -1.66 -16.55 -3.46
N PHE A 356 -2.78 -16.31 -4.13
CA PHE A 356 -4.01 -15.98 -3.42
C PHE A 356 -4.69 -17.25 -2.89
N ASN A 357 -5.11 -17.20 -1.63
CA ASN A 357 -5.97 -18.22 -1.06
C ASN A 357 -7.44 -18.01 -1.49
N ASN A 358 -8.33 -18.89 -1.04
CA ASN A 358 -9.76 -18.84 -1.43
C ASN A 358 -10.51 -17.61 -0.86
N SER A 359 -9.94 -16.92 0.13
CA SER A 359 -10.52 -15.73 0.74
C SER A 359 -10.06 -14.42 0.09
N GLY A 360 -9.07 -14.47 -0.83
CA GLY A 360 -8.48 -13.26 -1.44
C GLY A 360 -7.28 -12.69 -0.66
N ASP A 361 -6.76 -13.43 0.33
CA ASP A 361 -5.53 -13.11 1.05
C ASP A 361 -4.30 -13.68 0.34
N PRO A 362 -3.14 -13.00 0.42
CA PRO A 362 -1.90 -13.54 -0.12
C PRO A 362 -1.30 -14.59 0.82
N GLU A 363 -0.76 -15.64 0.22
CA GLU A 363 0.17 -16.58 0.84
C GLU A 363 1.57 -16.23 0.35
N VAL A 364 2.42 -15.77 1.27
CA VAL A 364 3.80 -15.33 1.04
C VAL A 364 4.60 -15.52 2.32
N ASP A 365 5.90 -15.80 2.17
CA ASP A 365 6.80 -15.95 3.31
C ASP A 365 7.06 -14.61 4.00
N LEU A 366 7.00 -14.63 5.33
CA LEU A 366 7.26 -13.47 6.18
C LEU A 366 8.69 -13.48 6.72
N VAL A 367 9.26 -12.30 6.86
CA VAL A 367 10.57 -12.05 7.50
C VAL A 367 10.36 -11.22 8.76
N LEU A 368 11.04 -11.58 9.86
CA LEU A 368 11.13 -10.72 11.04
C LEU A 368 12.18 -9.64 10.76
N LEU A 369 11.79 -8.38 10.92
CA LEU A 369 12.68 -7.22 10.84
C LEU A 369 12.93 -6.65 12.23
N LYS A 370 14.12 -6.11 12.45
CA LYS A 370 14.52 -5.33 13.62
C LYS A 370 15.04 -3.97 13.16
N VAL A 371 14.69 -2.91 13.84
CA VAL A 371 15.35 -1.63 13.66
C VAL A 371 16.68 -1.63 14.43
N GLU A 372 17.75 -1.39 13.70
CA GLU A 372 19.11 -1.32 14.22
C GLU A 372 19.92 -0.31 13.41
N ASP A 373 20.59 0.64 14.09
CA ASP A 373 21.32 1.75 13.47
C ASP A 373 20.45 2.54 12.47
N GLY A 374 19.18 2.74 12.81
CA GLY A 374 18.25 3.51 11.99
C GLY A 374 17.74 2.79 10.73
N LYS A 375 17.91 1.46 10.61
CA LYS A 375 17.49 0.65 9.46
C LYS A 375 16.75 -0.60 9.87
N TYR A 376 15.78 -1.00 9.06
CA TYR A 376 15.14 -2.31 9.20
C TYR A 376 16.06 -3.40 8.63
N LYS A 377 16.52 -4.30 9.48
CA LYS A 377 17.38 -5.43 9.13
C LYS A 377 16.67 -6.74 9.39
N ALA A 378 16.82 -7.71 8.49
CA ALA A 378 16.25 -9.05 8.67
C ALA A 378 16.92 -9.79 9.84
N VAL A 379 16.09 -10.39 10.71
CA VAL A 379 16.55 -11.19 11.85
C VAL A 379 16.44 -12.66 11.51
N LYS A 380 17.52 -13.41 11.68
CA LYS A 380 17.54 -14.88 11.59
C LYS A 380 17.16 -15.45 12.97
N VAL A 381 16.05 -16.20 13.05
CA VAL A 381 15.54 -16.86 14.26
C VAL A 381 15.50 -18.36 14.04
#